data_839ac628e426d5476ed9b6f367dca90d
#
_entry.id   839ac628e426d5476ed9b6f367dca90d
#
_cell.length_a   1.000
_cell.length_b   1.000
_cell.length_c   1.000
_cell.angle_alpha   90.00
_cell.angle_beta   90.00
_cell.angle_gamma   90.00
#
_symmetry.space_group_name_H-M   'P 1'
#
loop_
_entity.id
_entity.type
_entity.pdbx_description
1 polymer ?
#
loop_
_entity_poly.entity_id
_entity_poly.type
_entity_poly.pdbx_seq_one_letter_code
_entity_poly.pdbx_strand_id
1 'polypeptide(L)'
;EDLESNKITTYSKTLMCPTTGISYEEPSPNSFSFNSPYGACNHCIGLGVLKTADLNKIIPDYNKSILEQGIAPLGEFRDTYTYKIVQQILLSFKADLKTPIHKLPKDCLDILLFGSNEKFAVEVKENPSRKSTNTHWSLHFDGVVNQINKTLAEESSIALQHWAENYVSEMPCPECHGARLKKESLWFKLDHKNISEVAQL
;
A
#
# COMPACT_ATOMS: atom_id res chain seq x y z
N GLU A 1 30.06 23.26 36.08
CA GLU A 1 29.61 24.54 36.61
C GLU A 1 30.58 25.61 36.11
N ASP A 2 30.08 26.59 35.38
CA ASP A 2 30.90 27.71 34.93
C ASP A 2 30.87 28.77 36.03
N LEU A 3 31.99 28.92 36.69
CA LEU A 3 32.14 29.79 37.85
C LEU A 3 31.97 31.29 37.54
N GLU A 4 32.13 31.72 36.29
CA GLU A 4 31.95 33.10 35.88
C GLU A 4 30.51 33.46 35.54
N SER A 5 29.75 32.51 34.97
CA SER A 5 28.35 32.73 34.53
C SER A 5 27.29 32.13 35.46
N ASN A 6 27.67 31.37 36.47
CA ASN A 6 26.82 30.60 37.37
C ASN A 6 25.82 29.68 36.59
N LYS A 7 26.20 29.30 35.38
CA LYS A 7 25.37 28.48 34.47
C LYS A 7 25.76 27.01 34.59
N ILE A 8 24.84 26.19 34.99
CA ILE A 8 25.01 24.74 35.03
C ILE A 8 24.71 24.21 33.64
N THR A 9 25.71 23.66 32.95
CA THR A 9 25.53 22.96 31.67
C THR A 9 25.72 21.48 31.90
N THR A 10 24.70 20.70 31.60
CA THR A 10 24.74 19.24 31.73
C THR A 10 25.28 18.66 30.44
N TYR A 11 26.33 17.84 30.54
CA TYR A 11 26.93 17.10 29.44
C TYR A 11 26.62 15.60 29.63
N SER A 12 26.23 14.94 28.58
CA SER A 12 26.12 13.47 28.55
C SER A 12 27.43 12.87 27.99
N LYS A 13 27.89 11.81 28.61
CA LYS A 13 29.03 11.03 28.11
C LYS A 13 28.62 10.10 26.95
N THR A 14 27.32 9.83 26.80
CA THR A 14 26.72 9.09 25.74
C THR A 14 26.03 10.04 24.77
N LEU A 15 25.75 9.61 23.54
CA LEU A 15 25.05 10.41 22.51
C LEU A 15 23.56 10.62 22.91
N MET A 16 23.35 11.34 24.01
CA MET A 16 22.05 11.64 24.57
C MET A 16 21.85 13.15 24.69
N CYS A 17 20.70 13.62 24.26
CA CYS A 17 20.32 15.02 24.47
C CYS A 17 19.92 15.22 25.95
N PRO A 18 20.63 16.05 26.72
CA PRO A 18 20.35 16.24 28.15
C PRO A 18 19.01 16.93 28.41
N THR A 19 18.45 17.61 27.41
CA THR A 19 17.17 18.35 27.53
C THR A 19 15.97 17.48 27.22
N THR A 20 16.07 16.59 26.21
CA THR A 20 14.94 15.78 25.74
C THR A 20 15.02 14.33 26.22
N GLY A 21 16.17 13.87 26.70
CA GLY A 21 16.43 12.48 27.08
C GLY A 21 16.57 11.53 25.88
N ILE A 22 16.48 12.03 24.64
CA ILE A 22 16.64 11.22 23.43
C ILE A 22 18.12 10.77 23.36
N SER A 23 18.33 9.46 23.29
CA SER A 23 19.66 8.86 23.13
C SER A 23 19.80 8.28 21.72
N TYR A 24 21.00 8.36 21.20
CA TYR A 24 21.39 7.80 19.90
C TYR A 24 22.42 6.70 20.13
N GLU A 25 22.32 5.65 19.35
CA GLU A 25 23.36 4.62 19.32
C GLU A 25 24.63 5.20 18.67
N GLU A 26 25.78 4.72 19.12
CA GLU A 26 27.05 5.12 18.52
C GLU A 26 27.10 4.65 17.06
N PRO A 27 27.36 5.54 16.09
CA PRO A 27 27.30 5.18 14.69
C PRO A 27 28.40 4.19 14.34
N SER A 28 28.01 3.09 13.72
CA SER A 28 28.92 2.11 13.15
C SER A 28 28.86 2.19 11.61
N PRO A 29 29.84 1.65 10.87
CA PRO A 29 29.76 1.58 9.41
C PRO A 29 28.48 0.94 8.90
N ASN A 30 27.94 -0.05 9.61
CA ASN A 30 26.68 -0.74 9.28
C ASN A 30 25.46 0.17 9.40
N SER A 31 25.53 1.23 10.22
CA SER A 31 24.44 2.22 10.35
C SER A 31 24.24 3.05 9.09
N PHE A 32 25.21 3.08 8.20
CA PHE A 32 25.18 3.82 6.93
C PHE A 32 25.02 2.89 5.71
N SER A 33 24.75 1.62 5.93
CA SER A 33 24.55 0.64 4.86
C SER A 33 23.06 0.31 4.69
N PHE A 34 22.53 0.52 3.51
CA PHE A 34 21.14 0.14 3.18
C PHE A 34 20.95 -1.39 3.02
N ASN A 35 22.06 -2.16 2.95
CA ASN A 35 22.03 -3.63 2.95
C ASN A 35 22.14 -4.21 4.38
N SER A 36 22.30 -3.37 5.39
CA SER A 36 22.39 -3.79 6.79
C SER A 36 21.07 -3.48 7.52
N PRO A 37 20.54 -4.40 8.34
CA PRO A 37 19.35 -4.14 9.14
C PRO A 37 19.52 -2.99 10.14
N TYR A 38 20.76 -2.63 10.45
CA TYR A 38 21.07 -1.49 11.33
C TYR A 38 20.88 -0.14 10.63
N GLY A 39 21.18 -0.04 9.32
CA GLY A 39 21.10 1.20 8.56
C GLY A 39 19.90 1.25 7.59
N ALA A 40 19.40 0.12 7.10
CA ALA A 40 18.32 0.06 6.14
C ALA A 40 17.02 0.68 6.68
N CYS A 41 16.32 1.44 5.85
CA CYS A 41 14.98 1.92 6.17
C CYS A 41 14.06 0.72 6.46
N ASN A 42 13.41 0.73 7.62
CA ASN A 42 12.56 -0.40 8.04
C ASN A 42 11.32 -0.58 7.15
N HIS A 43 10.85 0.49 6.52
CA HIS A 43 9.63 0.46 5.72
C HIS A 43 9.85 -0.17 4.34
N CYS A 44 10.94 0.19 3.65
CA CYS A 44 11.28 -0.36 2.32
C CYS A 44 12.42 -1.39 2.35
N ILE A 45 12.90 -1.75 3.55
CA ILE A 45 13.99 -2.73 3.73
C ILE A 45 15.23 -2.37 2.90
N GLY A 46 15.56 -1.06 2.82
CA GLY A 46 16.70 -0.54 2.07
C GLY A 46 16.50 -0.42 0.56
N LEU A 47 15.31 -0.72 0.02
CA LEU A 47 15.04 -0.62 -1.42
C LEU A 47 14.90 0.84 -1.90
N GLY A 48 14.43 1.74 -1.05
CA GLY A 48 14.19 3.16 -1.38
C GLY A 48 12.86 3.39 -2.10
N VAL A 49 12.26 2.34 -2.64
CA VAL A 49 10.98 2.36 -3.36
C VAL A 49 10.05 1.30 -2.80
N LEU A 50 8.76 1.47 -3.06
CA LEU A 50 7.71 0.50 -2.75
C LEU A 50 6.88 0.25 -4.00
N LYS A 51 6.50 -1.01 -4.21
CA LYS A 51 5.49 -1.36 -5.21
C LYS A 51 4.12 -1.10 -4.61
N THR A 52 3.35 -0.20 -5.20
CA THR A 52 2.00 0.14 -4.77
C THR A 52 1.03 0.04 -5.93
N ALA A 53 -0.23 -0.28 -5.66
CA ALA A 53 -1.27 -0.34 -6.68
C ALA A 53 -1.39 1.02 -7.40
N ASP A 54 -1.37 0.98 -8.72
CA ASP A 54 -1.42 2.16 -9.59
C ASP A 54 -2.81 2.29 -10.20
N LEU A 55 -3.54 3.33 -9.81
CA LEU A 55 -4.90 3.57 -10.29
C LEU A 55 -4.98 3.75 -11.80
N ASN A 56 -3.94 4.29 -12.45
CA ASN A 56 -3.92 4.44 -13.90
C ASN A 56 -3.77 3.10 -14.63
N LYS A 57 -3.14 2.11 -14.00
CA LYS A 57 -3.07 0.75 -14.52
C LYS A 57 -4.32 -0.06 -14.19
N ILE A 58 -4.96 0.24 -13.06
CA ILE A 58 -6.21 -0.40 -12.63
C ILE A 58 -7.38 0.09 -13.47
N ILE A 59 -7.46 1.41 -13.73
CA ILE A 59 -8.49 2.03 -14.57
C ILE A 59 -7.78 2.79 -15.70
N PRO A 60 -7.41 2.11 -16.79
CA PRO A 60 -6.70 2.73 -17.89
C PRO A 60 -7.58 3.69 -18.71
N ASP A 61 -8.90 3.48 -18.69
CA ASP A 61 -9.85 4.32 -19.42
C ASP A 61 -11.18 4.41 -18.65
N TYR A 62 -11.47 5.59 -18.13
CA TYR A 62 -12.70 5.87 -17.38
C TYR A 62 -13.98 5.90 -18.27
N ASN A 63 -13.82 5.96 -19.59
CA ASN A 63 -14.97 5.89 -20.52
C ASN A 63 -15.49 4.47 -20.71
N LYS A 64 -14.70 3.48 -20.38
CA LYS A 64 -15.08 2.08 -20.43
C LYS A 64 -15.95 1.71 -19.25
N SER A 65 -16.86 0.74 -19.49
CA SER A 65 -17.63 0.08 -18.46
C SER A 65 -16.86 -1.11 -17.85
N ILE A 66 -17.40 -1.69 -16.77
CA ILE A 66 -16.80 -2.90 -16.17
C ILE A 66 -16.84 -4.07 -17.14
N LEU A 67 -17.91 -4.21 -17.97
CA LEU A 67 -17.97 -5.22 -19.02
C LEU A 67 -16.90 -5.06 -20.10
N GLU A 68 -16.48 -3.82 -20.36
CA GLU A 68 -15.42 -3.48 -21.32
C GLU A 68 -14.03 -3.45 -20.65
N GLN A 69 -13.90 -4.12 -19.50
CA GLN A 69 -12.66 -4.18 -18.72
C GLN A 69 -12.14 -2.80 -18.26
N GLY A 70 -13.07 -1.89 -17.96
CA GLY A 70 -12.72 -0.58 -17.44
C GLY A 70 -11.99 -0.63 -16.10
N ILE A 71 -12.24 -1.68 -15.27
CA ILE A 71 -11.40 -2.05 -14.12
C ILE A 71 -10.60 -3.29 -14.54
N ALA A 72 -9.40 -3.06 -15.08
CA ALA A 72 -8.58 -4.09 -15.72
C ALA A 72 -8.29 -5.34 -14.86
N PRO A 73 -8.01 -5.24 -13.54
CA PRO A 73 -7.77 -6.41 -12.69
C PRO A 73 -8.95 -7.37 -12.56
N LEU A 74 -10.19 -6.92 -12.78
CA LEU A 74 -11.36 -7.81 -12.78
C LEU A 74 -11.36 -8.76 -14.00
N GLY A 75 -10.63 -8.40 -15.06
CA GLY A 75 -10.55 -9.19 -16.29
C GLY A 75 -11.84 -9.21 -17.09
N GLU A 76 -12.02 -10.24 -17.93
CA GLU A 76 -13.24 -10.46 -18.68
C GLU A 76 -14.38 -10.91 -17.78
N PHE A 77 -15.60 -10.53 -18.16
CA PHE A 77 -16.80 -10.96 -17.45
C PHE A 77 -16.89 -12.49 -17.41
N ARG A 78 -17.02 -13.02 -16.19
CA ARG A 78 -17.26 -14.43 -15.93
C ARG A 78 -18.32 -14.55 -14.82
N ASP A 79 -19.12 -15.60 -14.84
CA ASP A 79 -20.09 -15.87 -13.76
C ASP A 79 -19.39 -16.39 -12.50
N THR A 80 -18.57 -15.50 -11.89
CA THR A 80 -17.82 -15.74 -10.65
C THR A 80 -18.47 -15.02 -9.48
N TYR A 81 -18.12 -15.44 -8.26
CA TYR A 81 -18.57 -14.77 -7.04
C TYR A 81 -18.16 -13.29 -7.02
N THR A 82 -16.94 -12.97 -7.49
CA THR A 82 -16.47 -11.58 -7.58
C THR A 82 -17.39 -10.72 -8.42
N TYR A 83 -17.76 -11.18 -9.61
CA TYR A 83 -18.65 -10.42 -10.47
C TYR A 83 -20.09 -10.31 -9.92
N LYS A 84 -20.57 -11.33 -9.20
CA LYS A 84 -21.87 -11.25 -8.50
C LYS A 84 -21.87 -10.20 -7.40
N ILE A 85 -20.77 -10.10 -6.63
CA ILE A 85 -20.60 -9.05 -5.60
C ILE A 85 -20.53 -7.67 -6.27
N VAL A 86 -19.70 -7.52 -7.30
CA VAL A 86 -19.59 -6.27 -8.08
C VAL A 86 -20.96 -5.83 -8.60
N GLN A 87 -21.74 -6.76 -9.11
CA GLN A 87 -23.10 -6.51 -9.60
C GLN A 87 -24.04 -6.02 -8.49
N GLN A 88 -23.98 -6.61 -7.29
CA GLN A 88 -24.77 -6.18 -6.13
C GLN A 88 -24.34 -4.78 -5.66
N ILE A 89 -23.04 -4.49 -5.63
CA ILE A 89 -22.53 -3.15 -5.32
C ILE A 89 -23.11 -2.13 -6.31
N LEU A 90 -23.01 -2.39 -7.61
CA LEU A 90 -23.53 -1.48 -8.64
C LEU A 90 -25.03 -1.26 -8.50
N LEU A 91 -25.81 -2.33 -8.27
CA LEU A 91 -27.25 -2.24 -8.09
C LEU A 91 -27.64 -1.37 -6.89
N SER A 92 -26.91 -1.41 -5.79
CA SER A 92 -27.16 -0.55 -4.63
C SER A 92 -27.02 0.93 -4.94
N PHE A 93 -26.22 1.27 -5.94
CA PHE A 93 -26.03 2.64 -6.46
C PHE A 93 -26.83 2.92 -7.74
N LYS A 94 -27.78 2.07 -8.11
CA LYS A 94 -28.63 2.18 -9.33
C LYS A 94 -27.80 2.23 -10.62
N ALA A 95 -26.65 1.56 -10.62
CA ALA A 95 -25.78 1.39 -11.76
C ALA A 95 -25.76 -0.08 -12.22
N ASP A 96 -25.21 -0.34 -13.38
CA ASP A 96 -25.05 -1.68 -13.95
C ASP A 96 -23.62 -1.88 -14.49
N LEU A 97 -23.31 -3.11 -14.91
CA LEU A 97 -22.00 -3.47 -15.46
C LEU A 97 -21.65 -2.74 -16.77
N LYS A 98 -22.66 -2.16 -17.47
CA LYS A 98 -22.48 -1.40 -18.72
C LYS A 98 -22.26 0.08 -18.45
N THR A 99 -22.45 0.54 -17.22
CA THR A 99 -22.26 1.95 -16.85
C THR A 99 -20.78 2.30 -16.96
N PRO A 100 -20.41 3.34 -17.74
CA PRO A 100 -19.03 3.83 -17.81
C PRO A 100 -18.52 4.26 -16.44
N ILE A 101 -17.23 4.02 -16.15
CA ILE A 101 -16.66 4.26 -14.82
C ILE A 101 -16.79 5.74 -14.41
N HIS A 102 -16.61 6.68 -15.34
CA HIS A 102 -16.75 8.12 -15.04
C HIS A 102 -18.17 8.54 -14.62
N LYS A 103 -19.20 7.70 -14.88
CA LYS A 103 -20.59 7.94 -14.47
C LYS A 103 -20.94 7.28 -13.14
N LEU A 104 -20.07 6.43 -12.61
CA LEU A 104 -20.30 5.81 -11.31
C LEU A 104 -20.18 6.86 -10.19
N PRO A 105 -21.06 6.82 -9.17
CA PRO A 105 -20.89 7.61 -7.96
C PRO A 105 -19.53 7.33 -7.32
N LYS A 106 -18.92 8.36 -6.73
CA LYS A 106 -17.61 8.22 -6.10
C LYS A 106 -17.59 7.12 -5.04
N ASP A 107 -18.60 7.07 -4.19
CA ASP A 107 -18.70 6.06 -3.12
C ASP A 107 -18.77 4.63 -3.69
N CYS A 108 -19.46 4.46 -4.84
CA CYS A 108 -19.48 3.18 -5.54
C CYS A 108 -18.08 2.77 -6.03
N LEU A 109 -17.39 3.71 -6.66
CA LEU A 109 -16.03 3.48 -7.15
C LEU A 109 -15.05 3.20 -6.01
N ASP A 110 -15.15 3.93 -4.90
CA ASP A 110 -14.33 3.73 -3.71
C ASP A 110 -14.54 2.33 -3.12
N ILE A 111 -15.78 1.83 -3.07
CA ILE A 111 -16.09 0.45 -2.64
C ILE A 111 -15.46 -0.57 -3.61
N LEU A 112 -15.57 -0.34 -4.91
CA LEU A 112 -14.98 -1.25 -5.91
C LEU A 112 -13.45 -1.29 -5.83
N LEU A 113 -12.81 -0.17 -5.52
CA LEU A 113 -11.35 -0.08 -5.44
C LEU A 113 -10.80 -0.51 -4.07
N PHE A 114 -11.39 -0.03 -2.99
CA PHE A 114 -10.83 -0.18 -1.64
C PHE A 114 -11.64 -1.11 -0.73
N GLY A 115 -12.79 -1.59 -1.23
CA GLY A 115 -13.65 -2.48 -0.45
C GLY A 115 -14.59 -1.76 0.51
N SER A 116 -15.35 -2.56 1.25
CA SER A 116 -16.28 -2.09 2.27
C SER A 116 -16.36 -3.11 3.40
N ASN A 117 -16.61 -2.64 4.61
CA ASN A 117 -16.92 -3.50 5.75
C ASN A 117 -18.34 -4.12 5.67
N GLU A 118 -19.13 -3.70 4.70
CA GLU A 118 -20.46 -4.25 4.50
C GLU A 118 -20.41 -5.63 3.85
N LYS A 119 -21.38 -6.46 4.19
CA LYS A 119 -21.56 -7.78 3.60
C LYS A 119 -22.60 -7.73 2.50
N PHE A 120 -22.25 -8.21 1.33
CA PHE A 120 -23.12 -8.26 0.18
C PHE A 120 -23.79 -9.63 0.09
N ALA A 121 -25.13 -9.64 0.00
CA ALA A 121 -25.88 -10.87 -0.18
C ALA A 121 -25.82 -11.30 -1.66
N VAL A 122 -25.24 -12.46 -1.91
CA VAL A 122 -25.14 -13.03 -3.27
C VAL A 122 -25.97 -14.30 -3.35
N GLU A 123 -26.85 -14.37 -4.31
CA GLU A 123 -27.59 -15.60 -4.61
C GLU A 123 -26.68 -16.59 -5.34
N VAL A 124 -26.48 -17.74 -4.72
CA VAL A 124 -25.77 -18.86 -5.32
C VAL A 124 -26.78 -19.88 -5.80
N LYS A 125 -26.86 -20.07 -7.11
CA LYS A 125 -27.59 -21.19 -7.69
C LYS A 125 -26.69 -22.43 -7.56
N GLU A 126 -26.95 -23.24 -6.55
CA GLU A 126 -26.40 -24.59 -6.53
C GLU A 126 -27.00 -25.43 -7.62
N ASN A 127 -26.24 -26.32 -8.19
CA ASN A 127 -26.46 -27.25 -9.30
C ASN A 127 -27.94 -27.53 -9.64
N PRO A 128 -28.34 -27.44 -10.89
CA PRO A 128 -29.73 -27.68 -11.33
C PRO A 128 -30.27 -29.09 -11.03
N SER A 129 -29.41 -30.00 -10.53
CA SER A 129 -29.81 -31.41 -10.23
C SER A 129 -30.22 -31.65 -8.77
N ARG A 130 -30.16 -30.66 -7.88
CA ARG A 130 -30.68 -30.75 -6.51
C ARG A 130 -31.71 -29.65 -6.30
N LYS A 131 -32.83 -29.97 -5.64
CA LYS A 131 -33.89 -29.01 -5.28
C LYS A 131 -33.24 -27.74 -4.69
N SER A 132 -33.34 -26.66 -5.47
CA SER A 132 -32.73 -25.38 -5.21
C SER A 132 -33.25 -24.80 -3.90
N THR A 133 -32.48 -24.86 -2.87
CA THR A 133 -32.55 -23.89 -1.78
C THR A 133 -31.69 -22.72 -2.20
N ASN A 134 -32.32 -21.55 -2.46
CA ASN A 134 -31.58 -20.31 -2.68
C ASN A 134 -30.77 -20.01 -1.41
N THR A 135 -29.49 -20.36 -1.42
CA THR A 135 -28.63 -20.08 -0.28
C THR A 135 -28.06 -18.67 -0.49
N HIS A 136 -28.47 -17.74 0.36
CA HIS A 136 -27.92 -16.40 0.37
C HIS A 136 -26.58 -16.45 1.10
N TRP A 137 -25.52 -16.21 0.38
CA TRP A 137 -24.19 -16.08 0.97
C TRP A 137 -23.91 -14.60 1.23
N SER A 138 -23.47 -14.30 2.44
CA SER A 138 -23.05 -12.96 2.84
C SER A 138 -21.54 -12.85 2.64
N LEU A 139 -21.11 -12.25 1.55
CA LEU A 139 -19.72 -12.14 1.16
C LEU A 139 -19.18 -10.74 1.39
N HIS A 140 -17.94 -10.66 1.83
CA HIS A 140 -17.18 -9.43 1.97
C HIS A 140 -16.42 -9.14 0.67
N PHE A 141 -16.29 -7.87 0.31
CA PHE A 141 -15.52 -7.45 -0.84
C PHE A 141 -14.36 -6.57 -0.38
N ASP A 142 -13.15 -7.10 -0.49
CA ASP A 142 -11.93 -6.41 -0.03
C ASP A 142 -11.55 -5.21 -0.92
N GLY A 143 -12.07 -5.13 -2.14
CA GLY A 143 -11.68 -4.12 -3.13
C GLY A 143 -10.45 -4.54 -3.94
N VAL A 144 -10.41 -4.05 -5.17
CA VAL A 144 -9.36 -4.44 -6.15
C VAL A 144 -7.96 -4.03 -5.69
N VAL A 145 -7.80 -2.82 -5.16
CA VAL A 145 -6.52 -2.29 -4.67
C VAL A 145 -5.99 -3.11 -3.50
N ASN A 146 -6.86 -3.41 -2.52
CA ASN A 146 -6.47 -4.19 -1.36
C ASN A 146 -6.14 -5.64 -1.74
N GLN A 147 -6.87 -6.20 -2.72
CA GLN A 147 -6.55 -7.53 -3.23
C GLN A 147 -5.18 -7.58 -3.90
N ILE A 148 -4.81 -6.56 -4.70
CA ILE A 148 -3.49 -6.45 -5.32
C ILE A 148 -2.41 -6.35 -4.25
N ASN A 149 -2.57 -5.43 -3.29
CA ASN A 149 -1.59 -5.22 -2.22
C ASN A 149 -1.41 -6.47 -1.35
N LYS A 150 -2.51 -7.16 -1.02
CA LYS A 150 -2.49 -8.42 -0.27
C LYS A 150 -1.74 -9.52 -1.04
N THR A 151 -1.99 -9.65 -2.33
CA THR A 151 -1.32 -10.62 -3.19
C THR A 151 0.20 -10.38 -3.28
N LEU A 152 0.64 -9.13 -3.23
CA LEU A 152 2.08 -8.78 -3.22
C LEU A 152 2.73 -9.03 -1.86
N ALA A 153 1.99 -8.86 -0.76
CA ALA A 153 2.52 -9.01 0.60
C ALA A 153 2.55 -10.48 1.07
N GLU A 154 1.65 -11.31 0.56
CA GLU A 154 1.54 -12.73 0.93
C GLU A 154 2.35 -13.60 -0.03
N GLU A 155 2.77 -14.78 0.44
CA GLU A 155 3.36 -15.84 -0.41
C GLU A 155 2.28 -16.46 -1.32
N SER A 156 1.80 -15.69 -2.27
CA SER A 156 0.82 -16.11 -3.26
C SER A 156 1.47 -16.97 -4.35
N SER A 157 0.65 -17.68 -5.12
CA SER A 157 1.17 -18.41 -6.28
C SER A 157 1.85 -17.47 -7.28
N ILE A 158 2.85 -17.96 -8.00
CA ILE A 158 3.62 -17.20 -9.01
C ILE A 158 2.67 -16.50 -10.02
N ALA A 159 1.60 -17.19 -10.41
CA ALA A 159 0.62 -16.64 -11.35
C ALA A 159 -0.13 -15.43 -10.77
N LEU A 160 -0.49 -15.45 -9.48
CA LEU A 160 -1.13 -14.33 -8.81
C LEU A 160 -0.17 -13.17 -8.59
N GLN A 161 1.09 -13.44 -8.26
CA GLN A 161 2.11 -12.41 -8.15
C GLN A 161 2.33 -11.69 -9.48
N HIS A 162 2.50 -12.43 -10.59
CA HIS A 162 2.58 -11.83 -11.93
C HIS A 162 1.33 -11.04 -12.32
N TRP A 163 0.14 -11.53 -11.94
CA TRP A 163 -1.08 -10.78 -12.16
C TRP A 163 -1.04 -9.44 -11.41
N ALA A 164 -0.71 -9.43 -10.12
CA ALA A 164 -0.65 -8.22 -9.31
C ALA A 164 0.43 -7.24 -9.80
N GLU A 165 1.58 -7.74 -10.26
CA GLU A 165 2.68 -6.91 -10.79
C GLU A 165 2.30 -6.06 -12.01
N ASN A 166 1.31 -6.49 -12.80
CA ASN A 166 0.81 -5.69 -13.92
C ASN A 166 0.12 -4.38 -13.48
N TYR A 167 -0.36 -4.32 -12.24
CA TYR A 167 -1.19 -3.22 -11.74
C TYR A 167 -0.50 -2.37 -10.68
N VAL A 168 0.81 -2.52 -10.51
CA VAL A 168 1.60 -1.74 -9.56
C VAL A 168 2.62 -0.86 -10.26
N SER A 169 2.99 0.23 -9.60
CA SER A 169 4.11 1.07 -9.96
C SER A 169 5.05 1.25 -8.77
N GLU A 170 6.33 1.47 -9.07
CA GLU A 170 7.31 1.81 -8.05
C GLU A 170 7.18 3.27 -7.68
N MET A 171 7.02 3.53 -6.39
CA MET A 171 6.98 4.87 -5.84
C MET A 171 8.09 5.04 -4.79
N PRO A 172 8.67 6.24 -4.66
CA PRO A 172 9.60 6.52 -3.59
C PRO A 172 9.01 6.16 -2.22
N CYS A 173 9.78 5.49 -1.38
CA CYS A 173 9.34 5.13 -0.04
C CYS A 173 8.93 6.38 0.75
N PRO A 174 7.74 6.45 1.34
CA PRO A 174 7.27 7.63 2.06
C PRO A 174 8.05 7.93 3.34
N GLU A 175 8.75 6.93 3.89
CA GLU A 175 9.57 7.09 5.10
C GLU A 175 10.95 7.66 4.80
N CYS A 176 11.67 7.10 3.85
CA CYS A 176 13.04 7.50 3.54
C CYS A 176 13.15 8.38 2.29
N HIS A 177 12.06 8.60 1.55
CA HIS A 177 12.03 9.42 0.33
C HIS A 177 13.11 9.05 -0.70
N GLY A 178 13.41 7.75 -0.82
CA GLY A 178 14.43 7.23 -1.71
C GLY A 178 15.83 7.12 -1.08
N ALA A 179 16.06 7.65 0.11
CA ALA A 179 17.37 7.62 0.78
C ALA A 179 17.82 6.21 1.19
N ARG A 180 16.92 5.22 1.23
CA ARG A 180 17.15 3.81 1.59
C ARG A 180 17.56 3.55 3.04
N LEU A 181 17.89 4.58 3.80
CA LEU A 181 18.41 4.53 5.15
C LEU A 181 17.37 4.95 6.19
N LYS A 182 17.57 4.56 7.43
CA LYS A 182 16.82 5.06 8.58
C LYS A 182 17.05 6.55 8.77
N LYS A 183 16.07 7.25 9.36
CA LYS A 183 16.17 8.69 9.65
C LYS A 183 17.37 9.01 10.54
N GLU A 184 17.66 8.14 11.51
CA GLU A 184 18.77 8.30 12.45
C GLU A 184 20.12 8.34 11.73
N SER A 185 20.30 7.52 10.69
CA SER A 185 21.51 7.52 9.86
C SER A 185 21.69 8.81 9.07
N LEU A 186 20.59 9.49 8.71
CA LEU A 186 20.62 10.75 7.97
C LEU A 186 20.85 11.97 8.85
N TRP A 187 20.83 11.83 10.18
CA TRP A 187 21.17 12.93 11.10
C TRP A 187 22.67 13.19 11.17
N PHE A 188 23.50 12.21 10.82
CA PHE A 188 24.95 12.40 10.73
C PHE A 188 25.29 13.16 9.46
N LYS A 189 25.96 14.29 9.62
CA LYS A 189 26.33 15.20 8.53
C LYS A 189 27.81 15.46 8.50
N LEU A 190 28.35 15.49 7.30
CA LEU A 190 29.68 15.98 7.00
C LEU A 190 29.54 17.24 6.15
N ASP A 191 30.07 18.35 6.62
CA ASP A 191 29.96 19.67 5.96
C ASP A 191 28.49 19.97 5.55
N HIS A 192 27.57 19.83 6.52
CA HIS A 192 26.11 20.04 6.38
C HIS A 192 25.36 19.06 5.47
N LYS A 193 26.04 18.10 4.82
CA LYS A 193 25.41 17.07 3.97
C LYS A 193 25.38 15.71 4.67
N ASN A 194 24.26 15.03 4.56
CA ASN A 194 24.14 13.64 5.01
C ASN A 194 24.60 12.67 3.89
N ILE A 195 24.73 11.39 4.23
CA ILE A 195 25.23 10.37 3.29
C ILE A 195 24.36 10.23 2.03
N SER A 196 23.04 10.40 2.13
CA SER A 196 22.15 10.33 0.97
C SER A 196 22.35 11.53 0.03
N GLU A 197 22.54 12.73 0.58
CA GLU A 197 22.82 13.94 -0.18
C GLU A 197 24.19 13.88 -0.87
N VAL A 198 25.19 13.24 -0.22
CA VAL A 198 26.51 13.02 -0.81
C VAL A 198 26.45 11.98 -1.94
N ALA A 199 25.62 10.93 -1.80
CA ALA A 199 25.50 9.88 -2.81
C ALA A 199 24.72 10.32 -4.07
N GLN A 200 24.06 11.48 -4.03
CA GLN A 200 23.32 12.06 -5.17
C GLN A 200 24.15 13.07 -5.97
N LEU A 201 25.38 13.35 -5.57
CA LEU A 201 26.34 14.21 -6.25
C LEU A 201 27.04 13.45 -7.38
#